data_345e4b6c7b1f7c2542716a3c50cfbd8c
#
_entry.id   345e4b6c7b1f7c2542716a3c50cfbd8c
#
_cell.length_a   1.000
_cell.length_b   1.000
_cell.length_c   1.000
_cell.angle_alpha   90.00
_cell.angle_beta   90.00
_cell.angle_gamma   90.00
#
_symmetry.space_group_name_H-M   'P 1'
#
loop_
_entity.id
_entity.type
_entity.pdbx_description
1 polymer ?
#
loop_
_entity_poly.entity_id
_entity_poly.type
_entity_poly.pdbx_seq_one_letter_code
_entity_poly.pdbx_strand_id
1 'polypeptide(L)'
;TDRIYPIADVLFSGPMKRCLETAQILYPGQTPICIPEWTEMDFGAFEGHNYQELSGDPAYQRWIDSGGTLPFPEGESREEFIRRNVAGYEKMLCYMKMILERSAASEQGDYNTGSEKTELERSDEIGAQDAGIQSVSAVVHGGTIMALLSHFLGEQYFNYQVKCGQGYSGRLVFLAGGGTPEWKEFRPLSEFTKGETY
;
A
#
# COMPACT_ATOMS: atom_id res chain seq x y z
N THR A 1 17.02 -15.48 -2.36
CA THR A 1 15.70 -15.56 -2.98
C THR A 1 15.74 -14.73 -4.25
N ASP A 2 15.51 -15.38 -5.41
CA ASP A 2 15.54 -14.74 -6.74
C ASP A 2 14.26 -13.89 -7.02
N ARG A 3 13.60 -13.43 -5.98
CA ARG A 3 12.44 -12.55 -6.14
C ARG A 3 12.91 -11.12 -6.40
N ILE A 4 12.43 -10.56 -7.49
CA ILE A 4 12.66 -9.16 -7.84
C ILE A 4 11.43 -8.39 -7.38
N TYR A 5 11.67 -7.41 -6.51
CA TYR A 5 10.66 -6.45 -6.11
C TYR A 5 10.77 -5.22 -7.00
N PRO A 6 9.65 -4.56 -7.34
CA PRO A 6 9.66 -3.34 -8.15
C PRO A 6 10.54 -2.27 -7.49
N ILE A 7 11.21 -1.45 -8.30
CA ILE A 7 11.88 -0.24 -7.81
C ILE A 7 10.82 0.68 -7.21
N ALA A 8 11.14 1.36 -6.13
CA ALA A 8 10.24 2.31 -5.48
C ALA A 8 10.92 3.68 -5.38
N ASP A 9 10.28 4.71 -5.92
CA ASP A 9 10.69 6.11 -5.69
C ASP A 9 10.32 6.54 -4.29
N VAL A 10 9.18 6.05 -3.78
CA VAL A 10 8.73 6.27 -2.41
C VAL A 10 8.39 4.94 -1.75
N LEU A 11 8.95 4.73 -0.57
CA LEU A 11 8.74 3.53 0.22
C LEU A 11 7.92 3.85 1.46
N PHE A 12 6.84 3.10 1.68
CA PHE A 12 6.04 3.13 2.91
C PHE A 12 6.19 1.83 3.69
N SER A 13 5.88 1.87 4.98
CA SER A 13 5.88 0.67 5.82
C SER A 13 4.87 0.77 6.95
N GLY A 14 4.37 -0.37 7.41
CA GLY A 14 3.75 -0.47 8.72
C GLY A 14 4.78 -0.22 9.84
N PRO A 15 4.31 0.14 11.06
CA PRO A 15 5.19 0.60 12.15
C PRO A 15 5.96 -0.53 12.84
N MET A 16 5.54 -1.77 12.65
CA MET A 16 6.13 -2.88 13.39
C MET A 16 7.52 -3.22 12.90
N LYS A 17 8.41 -3.57 13.83
CA LYS A 17 9.82 -3.89 13.59
C LYS A 17 10.03 -4.85 12.41
N ARG A 18 9.22 -5.92 12.31
CA ARG A 18 9.30 -6.89 11.22
C ARG A 18 9.03 -6.28 9.84
N CYS A 19 8.14 -5.28 9.74
CA CYS A 19 7.89 -4.56 8.48
C CYS A 19 9.08 -3.67 8.12
N LEU A 20 9.62 -2.93 9.09
CA LEU A 20 10.76 -2.04 8.89
C LEU A 20 12.03 -2.83 8.52
N GLU A 21 12.31 -3.94 9.19
CA GLU A 21 13.44 -4.83 8.85
C GLU A 21 13.28 -5.44 7.45
N THR A 22 12.06 -5.87 7.10
CA THR A 22 11.77 -6.37 5.75
C THR A 22 11.98 -5.28 4.71
N ALA A 23 11.51 -4.06 4.98
CA ALA A 23 11.71 -2.91 4.10
C ALA A 23 13.20 -2.63 3.85
N GLN A 24 14.03 -2.67 4.89
CA GLN A 24 15.48 -2.50 4.77
C GLN A 24 16.17 -3.59 3.93
N ILE A 25 15.67 -4.83 4.00
CA ILE A 25 16.21 -5.96 3.23
C ILE A 25 15.81 -5.84 1.76
N LEU A 26 14.55 -5.46 1.47
CA LEU A 26 14.04 -5.39 0.11
C LEU A 26 14.47 -4.12 -0.62
N TYR A 27 14.63 -3.02 0.11
CA TYR A 27 14.95 -1.68 -0.42
C TYR A 27 16.14 -1.08 0.34
N PRO A 28 17.36 -1.65 0.18
CA PRO A 28 18.54 -1.19 0.91
C PRO A 28 18.85 0.27 0.56
N GLY A 29 19.10 1.07 1.60
CA GLY A 29 19.40 2.50 1.45
C GLY A 29 18.19 3.43 1.41
N GLN A 30 16.96 2.89 1.39
CA GLN A 30 15.74 3.69 1.50
C GLN A 30 15.22 3.71 2.94
N THR A 31 14.74 4.87 3.37
CA THR A 31 14.06 5.01 4.67
C THR A 31 12.55 5.05 4.42
N PRO A 32 11.78 4.07 4.91
CA PRO A 32 10.34 4.03 4.68
C PRO A 32 9.62 5.13 5.48
N ILE A 33 8.60 5.71 4.88
CA ILE A 33 7.61 6.54 5.56
C ILE A 33 6.68 5.60 6.33
N CYS A 34 6.64 5.75 7.64
CA CYS A 34 5.86 4.88 8.51
C CYS A 34 4.39 5.34 8.55
N ILE A 35 3.46 4.42 8.31
CA ILE A 35 2.02 4.63 8.45
C ILE A 35 1.54 3.89 9.71
N PRO A 36 1.27 4.59 10.81
CA PRO A 36 0.89 3.95 12.07
C PRO A 36 -0.38 3.10 11.99
N GLU A 37 -1.31 3.47 11.12
CA GLU A 37 -2.56 2.75 10.90
C GLU A 37 -2.37 1.36 10.29
N TRP A 38 -1.19 1.04 9.74
CA TRP A 38 -0.85 -0.27 9.17
C TRP A 38 -0.17 -1.20 10.19
N THR A 39 -0.47 -1.02 11.47
CA THR A 39 -0.18 -2.03 12.50
C THR A 39 -0.97 -3.30 12.22
N GLU A 40 -0.44 -4.46 12.60
CA GLU A 40 -1.15 -5.75 12.48
C GLU A 40 -2.48 -5.72 13.25
N MET A 41 -3.39 -6.60 12.89
CA MET A 41 -4.65 -6.80 13.62
C MET A 41 -4.36 -7.12 15.09
N ASP A 42 -5.12 -6.50 15.96
CA ASP A 42 -5.12 -6.82 17.39
C ASP A 42 -5.97 -8.06 17.62
N PHE A 43 -5.31 -9.18 17.87
CA PHE A 43 -5.98 -10.45 18.15
C PHE A 43 -6.45 -10.58 19.59
N GLY A 44 -6.21 -9.56 20.44
CA GLY A 44 -6.66 -9.51 21.84
C GLY A 44 -6.25 -10.73 22.64
N ALA A 45 -7.21 -11.39 23.28
CA ALA A 45 -6.95 -12.59 24.08
C ALA A 45 -6.37 -13.78 23.29
N PHE A 46 -6.39 -13.73 21.95
CA PHE A 46 -5.83 -14.80 21.10
C PHE A 46 -4.39 -14.51 20.65
N GLU A 47 -3.81 -13.36 21.04
CA GLU A 47 -2.42 -13.05 20.71
C GLU A 47 -1.44 -14.11 21.21
N GLY A 48 -0.51 -14.50 20.32
CA GLY A 48 0.52 -15.48 20.62
C GLY A 48 0.06 -16.93 20.66
N HIS A 49 -1.24 -17.21 20.50
CA HIS A 49 -1.79 -18.55 20.44
C HIS A 49 -1.97 -19.05 19.02
N ASN A 50 -1.71 -20.34 18.81
CA ASN A 50 -2.02 -21.01 17.55
C ASN A 50 -3.40 -21.69 17.64
N TYR A 51 -3.94 -22.11 16.47
CA TYR A 51 -5.26 -22.70 16.39
C TYR A 51 -5.43 -24.00 17.21
N GLN A 52 -4.33 -24.74 17.48
CA GLN A 52 -4.37 -25.95 18.30
C GLN A 52 -4.53 -25.62 19.78
N GLU A 53 -3.89 -24.55 20.26
CA GLU A 53 -4.00 -24.06 21.63
C GLU A 53 -5.37 -23.47 21.92
N LEU A 54 -5.99 -22.83 20.91
CA LEU A 54 -7.34 -22.28 21.00
C LEU A 54 -8.42 -23.33 20.76
N SER A 55 -8.06 -24.55 20.39
CA SER A 55 -9.01 -25.64 20.15
C SER A 55 -9.77 -25.98 21.43
N GLY A 56 -11.10 -25.87 21.39
CA GLY A 56 -11.96 -26.09 22.55
C GLY A 56 -12.28 -24.82 23.36
N ASP A 57 -11.66 -23.68 23.06
CA ASP A 57 -12.05 -22.41 23.63
C ASP A 57 -13.41 -21.96 23.05
N PRO A 58 -14.44 -21.75 23.91
CA PRO A 58 -15.77 -21.35 23.42
C PRO A 58 -15.80 -19.97 22.74
N ALA A 59 -14.89 -19.05 23.08
CA ALA A 59 -14.81 -17.76 22.43
C ALA A 59 -14.21 -17.89 21.02
N TYR A 60 -13.17 -18.73 20.91
CA TYR A 60 -12.58 -19.04 19.60
C TYR A 60 -13.59 -19.76 18.70
N GLN A 61 -14.35 -20.73 19.21
CA GLN A 61 -15.37 -21.42 18.44
C GLN A 61 -16.45 -20.45 17.94
N ARG A 62 -16.94 -19.54 18.79
CA ARG A 62 -17.91 -18.51 18.37
C ARG A 62 -17.33 -17.60 17.27
N TRP A 63 -16.07 -17.27 17.37
CA TRP A 63 -15.40 -16.46 16.34
C TRP A 63 -15.32 -17.21 15.00
N ILE A 64 -14.97 -18.50 15.01
CA ILE A 64 -14.97 -19.37 13.83
C ILE A 64 -16.38 -19.47 13.22
N ASP A 65 -17.40 -19.76 14.04
CA ASP A 65 -18.80 -19.92 13.61
C ASP A 65 -19.36 -18.64 12.97
N SER A 66 -18.85 -17.49 13.39
CA SER A 66 -19.18 -16.20 12.77
C SER A 66 -18.51 -15.96 11.39
N GLY A 67 -17.67 -16.86 10.94
CA GLY A 67 -16.82 -16.62 9.77
C GLY A 67 -15.78 -15.49 9.99
N GLY A 68 -15.38 -15.26 11.26
CA GLY A 68 -14.45 -14.22 11.65
C GLY A 68 -15.02 -12.79 11.52
N THR A 69 -16.33 -12.63 11.65
CA THR A 69 -16.98 -11.30 11.64
C THR A 69 -17.09 -10.69 13.03
N LEU A 70 -17.11 -11.52 14.07
CA LEU A 70 -17.07 -11.04 15.45
C LEU A 70 -15.70 -10.44 15.76
N PRO A 71 -15.63 -9.42 16.66
CA PRO A 71 -14.34 -8.95 17.18
C PRO A 71 -13.64 -10.06 17.96
N PHE A 72 -12.31 -10.02 17.99
CA PHE A 72 -11.54 -10.83 18.93
C PHE A 72 -11.86 -10.40 20.36
N PRO A 73 -11.93 -11.34 21.33
CA PRO A 73 -12.08 -10.97 22.72
C PRO A 73 -10.95 -10.02 23.16
N GLU A 74 -11.31 -8.84 23.68
CA GLU A 74 -10.35 -7.78 24.06
C GLU A 74 -9.48 -7.26 22.88
N GLY A 75 -9.87 -7.54 21.64
CA GLY A 75 -9.14 -7.16 20.44
C GLY A 75 -10.02 -6.45 19.42
N GLU A 76 -9.56 -6.41 18.20
CA GLU A 76 -10.14 -5.64 17.09
C GLU A 76 -11.12 -6.50 16.28
N SER A 77 -12.18 -5.90 15.76
CA SER A 77 -13.03 -6.52 14.74
C SER A 77 -12.41 -6.36 13.35
N ARG A 78 -12.81 -7.24 12.41
CA ARG A 78 -12.40 -7.13 11.02
C ARG A 78 -12.81 -5.77 10.41
N GLU A 79 -13.98 -5.28 10.75
CA GLU A 79 -14.49 -4.00 10.25
C GLU A 79 -13.63 -2.82 10.74
N GLU A 80 -13.28 -2.80 12.01
CA GLU A 80 -12.39 -1.79 12.60
C GLU A 80 -11.00 -1.85 11.98
N PHE A 81 -10.46 -3.06 11.79
CA PHE A 81 -9.19 -3.27 11.12
C PHE A 81 -9.19 -2.73 9.69
N ILE A 82 -10.21 -3.08 8.88
CA ILE A 82 -10.36 -2.57 7.50
C ILE A 82 -10.43 -1.04 7.52
N ARG A 83 -11.29 -0.46 8.34
CA ARG A 83 -11.46 1.00 8.45
C ARG A 83 -10.16 1.71 8.78
N ARG A 84 -9.38 1.17 9.74
CA ARG A 84 -8.09 1.72 10.13
C ARG A 84 -7.06 1.64 8.99
N ASN A 85 -7.00 0.51 8.29
CA ASN A 85 -6.09 0.33 7.18
C ASN A 85 -6.43 1.27 5.99
N VAL A 86 -7.72 1.49 5.72
CA VAL A 86 -8.18 2.46 4.71
C VAL A 86 -7.77 3.88 5.08
N ALA A 87 -7.92 4.29 6.35
CA ALA A 87 -7.42 5.58 6.80
C ALA A 87 -5.90 5.72 6.62
N GLY A 88 -5.14 4.66 6.84
CA GLY A 88 -3.70 4.62 6.53
C GLY A 88 -3.40 4.80 5.04
N TYR A 89 -4.20 4.19 4.18
CA TYR A 89 -4.08 4.36 2.73
C TYR A 89 -4.37 5.81 2.30
N GLU A 90 -5.40 6.44 2.86
CA GLU A 90 -5.69 7.86 2.59
C GLU A 90 -4.54 8.77 3.03
N LYS A 91 -3.89 8.48 4.15
CA LYS A 91 -2.67 9.18 4.58
C LYS A 91 -1.52 8.98 3.59
N MET A 92 -1.31 7.76 3.12
CA MET A 92 -0.30 7.49 2.07
C MET A 92 -0.56 8.35 0.83
N LEU A 93 -1.80 8.43 0.35
CA LEU A 93 -2.17 9.27 -0.79
C LEU A 93 -1.89 10.76 -0.52
N CYS A 94 -2.17 11.24 0.69
CA CYS A 94 -1.87 12.60 1.10
C CYS A 94 -0.36 12.90 1.07
N TYR A 95 0.47 11.98 1.58
CA TYR A 95 1.93 12.09 1.49
C TYR A 95 2.42 12.16 0.04
N MET A 96 1.90 11.27 -0.82
CA MET A 96 2.26 11.27 -2.24
C MET A 96 1.91 12.60 -2.90
N LYS A 97 0.72 13.12 -2.67
CA LYS A 97 0.31 14.42 -3.19
C LYS A 97 1.25 15.55 -2.73
N MET A 98 1.60 15.59 -1.46
CA MET A 98 2.56 16.59 -0.93
C MET A 98 3.95 16.51 -1.58
N ILE A 99 4.43 15.28 -1.86
CA ILE A 99 5.73 15.10 -2.51
C ILE A 99 5.66 15.58 -3.96
N LEU A 100 4.61 15.22 -4.70
CA LEU A 100 4.40 15.68 -6.08
C LEU A 100 4.29 17.22 -6.18
N GLU A 101 3.54 17.85 -5.27
CA GLU A 101 3.43 19.31 -5.23
C GLU A 101 4.76 20.00 -4.94
N ARG A 102 5.61 19.44 -4.08
CA ARG A 102 6.95 19.96 -3.79
C ARG A 102 7.90 19.81 -4.97
N SER A 103 7.85 18.69 -5.69
CA SER A 103 8.66 18.48 -6.89
C SER A 103 8.30 19.50 -7.98
N ALA A 104 7.01 19.70 -8.23
CA ALA A 104 6.54 20.69 -9.19
C ALA A 104 6.91 22.14 -8.81
N ALA A 105 6.92 22.47 -7.53
CA ALA A 105 7.32 23.81 -7.05
C ALA A 105 8.84 24.07 -7.19
N SER A 106 9.67 23.05 -7.04
CA SER A 106 11.13 23.17 -7.20
C SER A 106 11.53 23.40 -8.66
N GLU A 107 10.78 22.89 -9.62
CA GLU A 107 11.05 23.10 -11.06
C GLU A 107 10.67 24.51 -11.53
N GLN A 108 9.71 25.17 -10.89
CA GLN A 108 9.31 26.56 -11.23
C GLN A 108 10.26 27.62 -10.68
N GLY A 109 11.17 27.27 -9.77
CA GLY A 109 12.12 28.21 -9.15
C GLY A 109 13.33 28.57 -10.02
N ASP A 110 13.68 27.81 -11.06
CA ASP A 110 14.88 27.98 -11.88
C ASP A 110 14.67 28.69 -13.24
N TYR A 111 13.44 29.07 -13.58
CA TYR A 111 13.14 29.76 -14.85
C TYR A 111 12.96 31.28 -14.71
N ASN A 112 13.94 31.96 -14.15
CA ASN A 112 14.00 33.43 -14.25
C ASN A 112 15.31 33.93 -14.85
N THR A 113 15.67 33.41 -16.04
CA THR A 113 16.61 34.05 -16.96
C THR A 113 16.11 33.90 -18.38
N GLY A 114 15.80 35.04 -18.97
CA GLY A 114 15.06 35.23 -20.20
C GLY A 114 15.57 34.47 -21.43
N SER A 115 14.59 33.99 -22.19
CA SER A 115 14.61 33.94 -23.66
C SER A 115 13.20 33.72 -24.15
N GLU A 116 12.72 34.69 -24.93
CA GLU A 116 11.50 34.58 -25.76
C GLU A 116 11.60 33.35 -26.65
N LYS A 117 10.64 32.42 -26.55
CA LYS A 117 10.34 31.43 -27.58
C LYS A 117 8.88 31.53 -27.98
N THR A 118 8.73 31.77 -29.26
CA THR A 118 7.55 31.91 -30.11
C THR A 118 6.49 30.83 -29.86
N GLU A 119 5.23 31.31 -29.79
CA GLU A 119 4.03 30.51 -29.94
C GLU A 119 3.97 29.91 -31.35
N LEU A 120 4.26 28.64 -31.47
CA LEU A 120 3.67 27.70 -32.43
C LEU A 120 4.12 26.28 -32.11
N GLU A 121 3.15 25.40 -31.95
CA GLU A 121 3.24 23.95 -31.66
C GLU A 121 2.80 23.54 -30.24
N ARG A 122 1.53 23.74 -29.98
CA ARG A 122 0.78 22.92 -29.03
C ARG A 122 -0.09 21.97 -29.83
N SER A 123 0.46 20.83 -30.18
CA SER A 123 -0.31 19.65 -30.55
C SER A 123 -0.51 18.78 -29.33
N ASP A 124 -1.75 18.34 -29.16
CA ASP A 124 -2.31 17.60 -28.06
C ASP A 124 -1.68 16.21 -27.89
N GLU A 125 -0.56 16.15 -27.18
CA GLU A 125 -0.10 14.94 -26.50
C GLU A 125 0.50 15.38 -25.17
N ILE A 126 -0.31 15.31 -24.09
CA ILE A 126 0.22 15.36 -22.73
C ILE A 126 0.90 14.01 -22.50
N GLY A 127 2.10 13.88 -23.03
CA GLY A 127 3.07 12.90 -22.57
C GLY A 127 3.56 13.35 -21.21
N ALA A 128 3.12 12.68 -20.16
CA ALA A 128 3.65 12.84 -18.82
C ALA A 128 5.10 12.32 -18.81
N GLN A 129 6.04 13.15 -19.22
CA GLN A 129 7.48 13.04 -19.00
C GLN A 129 7.93 14.15 -18.06
N ASP A 130 7.31 14.22 -16.91
CA ASP A 130 7.83 15.01 -15.80
C ASP A 130 8.35 14.07 -14.71
N ALA A 131 9.49 14.42 -14.14
CA ALA A 131 10.23 13.68 -13.11
C ALA A 131 9.45 13.59 -11.78
N GLY A 132 8.21 13.10 -11.86
CA GLY A 132 7.34 12.83 -10.73
C GLY A 132 7.56 11.42 -10.20
N ILE A 133 7.00 11.13 -9.03
CA ILE A 133 6.96 9.79 -8.46
C ILE A 133 6.26 8.86 -9.45
N GLN A 134 6.98 7.84 -9.93
CA GLN A 134 6.46 6.85 -10.88
C GLN A 134 6.10 5.55 -10.17
N SER A 135 6.75 5.26 -9.04
CA SER A 135 6.58 4.01 -8.33
C SER A 135 6.54 4.19 -6.81
N VAL A 136 5.64 3.45 -6.18
CA VAL A 136 5.46 3.44 -4.72
C VAL A 136 5.40 2.00 -4.25
N SER A 137 6.12 1.70 -3.20
CA SER A 137 6.04 0.40 -2.53
C SER A 137 5.62 0.56 -1.08
N ALA A 138 4.91 -0.44 -0.58
CA ALA A 138 4.54 -0.53 0.82
C ALA A 138 4.87 -1.92 1.38
N VAL A 139 5.61 -1.96 2.49
CA VAL A 139 5.90 -3.20 3.21
C VAL A 139 4.99 -3.27 4.44
N VAL A 140 4.04 -4.18 4.38
CA VAL A 140 2.96 -4.29 5.35
C VAL A 140 2.67 -5.74 5.72
N HIS A 141 1.76 -5.96 6.68
CA HIS A 141 1.28 -7.28 7.06
C HIS A 141 0.32 -7.86 6.01
N GLY A 142 0.22 -9.18 5.97
CA GLY A 142 -0.77 -9.87 5.13
C GLY A 142 -2.20 -9.44 5.41
N GLY A 143 -2.53 -9.20 6.68
CA GLY A 143 -3.81 -8.65 7.09
C GLY A 143 -4.12 -7.29 6.47
N THR A 144 -3.13 -6.38 6.46
CA THR A 144 -3.26 -5.07 5.80
C THR A 144 -3.55 -5.21 4.30
N ILE A 145 -2.87 -6.13 3.62
CA ILE A 145 -3.12 -6.41 2.19
C ILE A 145 -4.56 -6.89 2.01
N MET A 146 -5.00 -7.88 2.78
CA MET A 146 -6.38 -8.38 2.72
C MET A 146 -7.40 -7.27 2.99
N ALA A 147 -7.16 -6.42 3.99
CA ALA A 147 -8.05 -5.32 4.36
C ALA A 147 -8.23 -4.31 3.21
N LEU A 148 -7.12 -3.85 2.64
CA LEU A 148 -7.15 -2.85 1.58
C LEU A 148 -7.76 -3.42 0.29
N LEU A 149 -7.36 -4.62 -0.12
CA LEU A 149 -7.83 -5.19 -1.38
C LEU A 149 -9.29 -5.61 -1.33
N SER A 150 -9.75 -6.19 -0.23
CA SER A 150 -11.18 -6.49 -0.07
C SER A 150 -12.03 -5.22 -0.09
N HIS A 151 -11.53 -4.12 0.45
CA HIS A 151 -12.22 -2.83 0.42
C HIS A 151 -12.31 -2.24 -1.00
N PHE A 152 -11.18 -2.19 -1.73
CA PHE A 152 -11.12 -1.52 -3.02
C PHE A 152 -11.66 -2.37 -4.19
N LEU A 153 -11.53 -3.69 -4.12
CA LEU A 153 -11.95 -4.59 -5.19
C LEU A 153 -13.29 -5.27 -4.93
N GLY A 154 -13.86 -5.11 -3.72
CA GLY A 154 -15.21 -5.58 -3.39
C GLY A 154 -15.35 -7.09 -3.23
N GLU A 155 -14.23 -7.82 -3.10
CA GLU A 155 -14.24 -9.27 -2.92
C GLU A 155 -14.12 -9.68 -1.45
N GLN A 156 -14.26 -11.00 -1.19
CA GLN A 156 -14.14 -11.51 0.17
C GLN A 156 -12.73 -11.32 0.72
N TYR A 157 -12.63 -10.90 1.97
CA TYR A 157 -11.40 -10.59 2.68
C TYR A 157 -10.31 -11.66 2.53
N PHE A 158 -10.66 -12.93 2.69
CA PHE A 158 -9.70 -14.04 2.63
C PHE A 158 -9.23 -14.43 1.22
N ASN A 159 -9.81 -13.85 0.16
CA ASN A 159 -9.36 -14.10 -1.21
C ASN A 159 -7.97 -13.52 -1.49
N TYR A 160 -7.51 -12.57 -0.68
CA TYR A 160 -6.23 -11.88 -0.84
C TYR A 160 -5.14 -12.34 0.12
N GLN A 161 -5.23 -13.57 0.62
CA GLN A 161 -4.19 -14.11 1.49
C GLN A 161 -2.85 -14.20 0.75
N VAL A 162 -1.77 -13.77 1.42
CA VAL A 162 -0.41 -13.82 0.92
C VAL A 162 0.51 -14.55 1.91
N LYS A 163 1.52 -15.22 1.39
CA LYS A 163 2.63 -15.76 2.20
C LYS A 163 3.69 -14.68 2.41
N CYS A 164 4.57 -14.88 3.39
CA CYS A 164 5.70 -13.96 3.62
C CYS A 164 6.49 -13.70 2.33
N GLY A 165 6.73 -12.41 2.04
CA GLY A 165 7.42 -11.96 0.85
C GLY A 165 6.60 -12.06 -0.44
N GLN A 166 5.31 -12.30 -0.36
CA GLN A 166 4.37 -12.12 -1.46
C GLN A 166 3.62 -10.80 -1.31
N GLY A 167 2.97 -10.37 -2.39
CA GLY A 167 2.18 -9.14 -2.42
C GLY A 167 1.50 -8.98 -3.75
N TYR A 168 1.05 -7.78 -4.00
CA TYR A 168 0.36 -7.39 -5.22
C TYR A 168 0.96 -6.11 -5.78
N SER A 169 0.78 -5.92 -7.05
CA SER A 169 1.10 -4.69 -7.76
C SER A 169 -0.08 -4.25 -8.60
N GLY A 170 -0.19 -2.97 -8.82
CA GLY A 170 -1.22 -2.39 -9.67
C GLY A 170 -0.85 -0.96 -10.04
N ARG A 171 -1.55 -0.41 -11.01
CA ARG A 171 -1.42 0.99 -11.42
C ARG A 171 -2.47 1.82 -10.69
N LEU A 172 -2.04 2.89 -10.05
CA LEU A 172 -2.91 3.87 -9.42
C LEU A 172 -3.09 5.05 -10.38
N VAL A 173 -4.33 5.27 -10.83
CA VAL A 173 -4.65 6.34 -11.79
C VAL A 173 -5.34 7.48 -11.06
N PHE A 174 -4.70 8.64 -11.04
CA PHE A 174 -5.28 9.87 -10.52
C PHE A 174 -6.14 10.52 -11.60
N LEU A 175 -7.40 10.84 -11.25
CA LEU A 175 -8.33 11.45 -12.18
C LEU A 175 -8.10 12.96 -12.28
N ALA A 176 -8.12 13.49 -13.50
CA ALA A 176 -8.09 14.93 -13.72
C ALA A 176 -9.33 15.58 -13.08
N GLY A 177 -9.12 16.56 -12.20
CA GLY A 177 -10.22 17.23 -11.46
C GLY A 177 -10.38 16.76 -10.01
N GLY A 178 -9.51 15.88 -9.54
CA GLY A 178 -9.54 15.35 -8.18
C GLY A 178 -10.52 14.18 -8.03
N GLY A 179 -10.44 13.50 -6.92
CA GLY A 179 -11.22 12.30 -6.61
C GLY A 179 -10.35 11.20 -6.07
N THR A 180 -10.97 10.10 -5.69
CA THR A 180 -10.25 8.89 -5.25
C THR A 180 -9.60 8.26 -6.48
N PRO A 181 -8.28 8.01 -6.45
CA PRO A 181 -7.61 7.35 -7.56
C PRO A 181 -8.12 5.93 -7.75
N GLU A 182 -8.14 5.48 -9.01
CA GLU A 182 -8.59 4.14 -9.36
C GLU A 182 -7.41 3.18 -9.50
N TRP A 183 -7.56 1.97 -8.95
CA TRP A 183 -6.63 0.87 -9.17
C TRP A 183 -6.91 0.18 -10.50
N LYS A 184 -5.86 0.00 -11.31
CA LYS A 184 -5.89 -0.73 -12.59
C LYS A 184 -4.76 -1.75 -12.65
N GLU A 185 -4.89 -2.73 -13.54
CA GLU A 185 -3.83 -3.73 -13.85
C GLU A 185 -3.32 -4.45 -12.59
N PHE A 186 -4.24 -4.82 -11.71
CA PHE A 186 -3.91 -5.41 -10.43
C PHE A 186 -3.50 -6.88 -10.59
N ARG A 187 -2.30 -7.26 -10.09
CA ARG A 187 -1.77 -8.63 -10.20
C ARG A 187 -0.86 -9.03 -9.03
N PRO A 188 -0.76 -10.34 -8.70
CA PRO A 188 0.20 -10.82 -7.71
C PRO A 188 1.65 -10.55 -8.12
N LEU A 189 2.50 -10.22 -7.15
CA LEU A 189 3.95 -10.01 -7.40
C LEU A 189 4.68 -11.27 -7.91
N SER A 190 4.12 -12.46 -7.69
CA SER A 190 4.66 -13.72 -8.22
C SER A 190 4.64 -13.82 -9.75
N GLU A 191 3.88 -12.96 -10.42
CA GLU A 191 3.74 -12.94 -11.89
C GLU A 191 4.78 -12.03 -12.57
N PHE A 192 5.62 -11.32 -11.79
CA PHE A 192 6.68 -10.50 -12.37
C PHE A 192 7.87 -11.36 -12.81
N THR A 193 8.25 -11.23 -14.06
CA THR A 193 9.48 -11.79 -14.61
C THR A 193 10.59 -10.75 -14.67
N LYS A 194 11.85 -11.22 -14.62
CA LYS A 194 13.03 -10.37 -14.67
C LYS A 194 13.05 -9.59 -16.00
N GLY A 195 12.81 -8.28 -15.97
CA GLY A 195 12.83 -7.40 -17.14
C GLY A 195 11.55 -6.61 -17.42
N GLU A 196 10.45 -6.85 -16.67
CA GLU A 196 9.29 -5.95 -16.73
C GLU A 196 9.55 -4.73 -15.86
N THR A 197 9.80 -3.60 -16.50
CA THR A 197 9.72 -2.25 -15.91
C THR A 197 8.33 -1.68 -16.21
N TYR A 198 7.74 -0.97 -15.23
CA TYR A 198 6.52 -0.19 -15.44
C TYR A 198 6.77 1.02 -16.31
#